data_eb98989df4dce6d990ad53354fd24d6c
#
_entry.id   eb98989df4dce6d990ad53354fd24d6c
#
_cell.length_a   1.000
_cell.length_b   1.000
_cell.length_c   1.000
_cell.angle_alpha   90.00
_cell.angle_beta   90.00
_cell.angle_gamma   90.00
#
_symmetry.space_group_name_H-M   'P 1'
#
loop_
_entity.id
_entity.type
_entity.pdbx_description
1 polymer ?
#
loop_
_entity_poly.entity_id
_entity_poly.type
_entity_poly.pdbx_seq_one_letter_code
_entity_poly.pdbx_strand_id
1 'polypeptide(L)'
;MILRKVEKENIKIEITSNVLNSLPNWFGIPSAITEYTKESSKMPYWAVYENDNTVGFIALKQHNKYSCEIYVMGIKEEYHRKGIGAALIQVCCDFCKENSIESLQVKTLDESNPDPSYAKTREFYKAMGFRPLECFTELWDASNPCLIMIMHIDK
;
A
#
# COMPACT_ATOMS: atom_id res chain seq x y z
N MET A 1 -19.37 -1.49 5.51
CA MET A 1 -18.32 -1.41 4.49
C MET A 1 -18.06 -2.77 3.87
N ILE A 2 -17.76 -2.79 2.59
CA ILE A 2 -17.56 -4.02 1.84
C ILE A 2 -16.16 -4.00 1.22
N LEU A 3 -15.38 -5.07 1.46
CA LEU A 3 -14.07 -5.26 0.85
C LEU A 3 -14.22 -6.28 -0.29
N ARG A 4 -13.76 -5.91 -1.50
CA ARG A 4 -13.87 -6.76 -2.69
C ARG A 4 -12.57 -6.78 -3.49
N LYS A 5 -12.29 -7.92 -4.10
CA LYS A 5 -11.25 -8.01 -5.12
C LYS A 5 -11.73 -7.31 -6.39
N VAL A 6 -10.87 -6.54 -7.02
CA VAL A 6 -11.16 -5.81 -8.27
C VAL A 6 -10.37 -6.44 -9.40
N GLU A 7 -11.07 -6.86 -10.46
CA GLU A 7 -10.44 -7.55 -11.58
C GLU A 7 -10.21 -6.67 -12.82
N LYS A 8 -11.11 -5.71 -13.07
CA LYS A 8 -11.06 -4.91 -14.30
C LYS A 8 -10.02 -3.78 -14.19
N GLU A 9 -9.13 -3.72 -15.16
CA GLU A 9 -8.05 -2.71 -15.20
C GLU A 9 -8.58 -1.29 -15.16
N ASN A 10 -9.63 -0.98 -15.93
CA ASN A 10 -10.21 0.37 -15.96
C ASN A 10 -10.80 0.79 -14.61
N ILE A 11 -11.36 -0.15 -13.86
CA ILE A 11 -11.89 0.14 -12.52
C ILE A 11 -10.74 0.40 -11.54
N LYS A 12 -9.68 -0.39 -11.61
CA LYS A 12 -8.48 -0.16 -10.78
C LYS A 12 -7.87 1.21 -11.03
N ILE A 13 -7.79 1.62 -12.30
CA ILE A 13 -7.26 2.94 -12.70
C ILE A 13 -8.10 4.06 -12.07
N GLU A 14 -9.41 3.95 -12.20
CA GLU A 14 -10.36 4.94 -11.66
C GLU A 14 -10.23 5.07 -10.14
N ILE A 15 -10.22 3.93 -9.43
CA ILE A 15 -10.10 3.90 -7.96
C ILE A 15 -8.76 4.51 -7.52
N THR A 16 -7.65 4.05 -8.10
CA THR A 16 -6.32 4.52 -7.71
C THR A 16 -6.19 6.02 -7.88
N SER A 17 -6.56 6.53 -9.05
CA SER A 17 -6.50 7.97 -9.34
C SER A 17 -7.36 8.77 -8.36
N ASN A 18 -8.58 8.34 -8.13
CA ASN A 18 -9.50 9.02 -7.21
C ASN A 18 -8.96 9.08 -5.78
N VAL A 19 -8.53 7.93 -5.25
CA VAL A 19 -8.06 7.86 -3.86
C VAL A 19 -6.73 8.61 -3.67
N LEU A 20 -5.74 8.38 -4.54
CA LEU A 20 -4.42 9.01 -4.38
C LEU A 20 -4.48 10.54 -4.54
N ASN A 21 -5.31 11.04 -5.44
CA ASN A 21 -5.49 12.48 -5.59
C ASN A 21 -6.17 13.12 -4.38
N SER A 22 -6.86 12.34 -3.55
CA SER A 22 -7.45 12.84 -2.30
C SER A 22 -6.45 12.90 -1.13
N LEU A 23 -5.20 12.43 -1.35
CA LEU A 23 -4.19 12.26 -0.29
C LEU A 23 -2.91 13.05 -0.60
N PRO A 24 -2.97 14.39 -0.75
CA PRO A 24 -1.79 15.18 -1.16
C PRO A 24 -0.63 15.14 -0.16
N ASN A 25 -0.90 14.88 1.12
CA ASN A 25 0.16 14.81 2.13
C ASN A 25 1.03 13.55 1.99
N TRP A 26 0.55 12.52 1.31
CA TRP A 26 1.28 11.27 1.05
C TRP A 26 1.69 11.15 -0.42
N PHE A 27 0.88 11.67 -1.33
CA PHE A 27 1.06 11.55 -2.78
C PHE A 27 1.03 12.93 -3.42
N GLY A 28 2.09 13.72 -3.18
CA GLY A 28 2.17 15.11 -3.64
C GLY A 28 2.80 15.27 -5.03
N ILE A 29 3.28 14.19 -5.64
CA ILE A 29 3.97 14.25 -6.94
C ILE A 29 3.05 13.66 -8.03
N PRO A 30 2.51 14.50 -8.95
CA PRO A 30 1.57 14.01 -9.97
C PRO A 30 2.11 12.89 -10.85
N SER A 31 3.40 12.93 -11.22
CA SER A 31 4.01 11.87 -12.03
C SER A 31 4.05 10.54 -11.30
N ALA A 32 4.24 10.56 -9.98
CA ALA A 32 4.22 9.35 -9.16
C ALA A 32 2.82 8.75 -9.11
N ILE A 33 1.78 9.58 -8.97
CA ILE A 33 0.39 9.13 -8.99
C ILE A 33 0.08 8.46 -10.33
N THR A 34 0.53 9.05 -11.45
CA THR A 34 0.33 8.49 -12.79
C THR A 34 0.97 7.10 -12.89
N GLU A 35 2.20 6.96 -12.40
CA GLU A 35 2.91 5.68 -12.43
C GLU A 35 2.20 4.62 -11.57
N TYR A 36 1.83 4.96 -10.32
CA TYR A 36 1.08 4.06 -9.45
C TYR A 36 -0.22 3.60 -10.08
N THR A 37 -0.94 4.54 -10.71
CA THR A 37 -2.22 4.26 -11.34
C THR A 37 -2.07 3.28 -12.50
N LYS A 38 -1.06 3.49 -13.33
CA LYS A 38 -0.80 2.64 -14.48
C LYS A 38 -0.34 1.24 -14.05
N GLU A 39 0.66 1.16 -13.17
CA GLU A 39 1.26 -0.10 -12.79
C GLU A 39 0.32 -0.97 -11.95
N SER A 40 -0.41 -0.37 -11.00
CA SER A 40 -1.32 -1.13 -10.14
C SER A 40 -2.49 -1.75 -10.89
N SER A 41 -2.83 -1.22 -12.07
CA SER A 41 -3.94 -1.75 -12.86
C SER A 41 -3.73 -3.21 -13.31
N LYS A 42 -2.49 -3.67 -13.28
CA LYS A 42 -2.11 -5.03 -13.73
C LYS A 42 -1.82 -5.97 -12.56
N MET A 43 -2.05 -5.52 -11.34
CA MET A 43 -1.72 -6.28 -10.13
C MET A 43 -2.95 -6.84 -9.45
N PRO A 44 -2.81 -7.87 -8.59
CA PRO A 44 -3.86 -8.22 -7.65
C PRO A 44 -4.26 -6.99 -6.84
N TYR A 45 -5.56 -6.77 -6.69
CA TYR A 45 -6.08 -5.48 -6.24
C TYR A 45 -7.37 -5.66 -5.46
N TRP A 46 -7.50 -4.99 -4.32
CA TRP A 46 -8.69 -5.01 -3.50
C TRP A 46 -9.11 -3.58 -3.16
N ALA A 47 -10.40 -3.37 -3.02
CA ALA A 47 -10.95 -2.07 -2.66
C ALA A 47 -12.00 -2.20 -1.57
N VAL A 48 -12.16 -1.15 -0.80
CA VAL A 48 -13.20 -1.04 0.24
C VAL A 48 -14.20 0.01 -0.19
N TYR A 49 -15.48 -0.34 -0.06
CA TYR A 49 -16.61 0.51 -0.46
C TYR A 49 -17.51 0.81 0.73
N GLU A 50 -18.03 2.02 0.75
CA GLU A 50 -19.12 2.41 1.63
C GLU A 50 -20.21 3.05 0.79
N ASN A 51 -21.43 2.49 0.80
CA ASN A 51 -22.56 2.98 -0.01
C ASN A 51 -22.18 3.19 -1.49
N ASP A 52 -21.50 2.19 -2.10
CA ASP A 52 -21.02 2.20 -3.48
C ASP A 52 -19.91 3.21 -3.79
N ASN A 53 -19.41 3.94 -2.78
CA ASN A 53 -18.26 4.81 -2.94
C ASN A 53 -16.98 4.11 -2.49
N THR A 54 -15.94 4.17 -3.30
CA THR A 54 -14.63 3.63 -2.92
C THR A 54 -13.99 4.52 -1.89
N VAL A 55 -13.59 3.93 -0.76
CA VAL A 55 -12.95 4.67 0.34
C VAL A 55 -11.49 4.29 0.56
N GLY A 56 -11.05 3.17 -0.03
CA GLY A 56 -9.66 2.73 0.06
C GLY A 56 -9.35 1.60 -0.89
N PHE A 57 -8.07 1.33 -1.09
CA PHE A 57 -7.60 0.24 -1.96
C PHE A 57 -6.21 -0.22 -1.58
N ILE A 58 -5.83 -1.37 -2.10
CA ILE A 58 -4.47 -1.90 -2.00
C ILE A 58 -4.14 -2.68 -3.27
N ALA A 59 -2.91 -2.51 -3.75
CA ALA A 59 -2.37 -3.27 -4.88
C ALA A 59 -1.13 -4.03 -4.43
N LEU A 60 -1.02 -5.28 -4.84
CA LEU A 60 0.03 -6.19 -4.41
C LEU A 60 0.89 -6.58 -5.61
N LYS A 61 2.21 -6.37 -5.50
CA LYS A 61 3.16 -6.74 -6.54
C LYS A 61 3.87 -8.02 -6.14
N GLN A 62 3.79 -9.05 -6.98
CA GLN A 62 4.56 -10.26 -6.76
C GLN A 62 5.92 -10.14 -7.45
N HIS A 63 6.99 -10.20 -6.68
CA HIS A 63 8.36 -10.10 -7.20
C HIS A 63 8.89 -11.43 -7.71
N ASN A 64 8.58 -12.50 -7.01
CA ASN A 64 8.98 -13.86 -7.33
C ASN A 64 8.08 -14.83 -6.57
N LYS A 65 8.38 -16.13 -6.62
CA LYS A 65 7.53 -17.14 -5.97
C LYS A 65 7.56 -17.10 -4.44
N TYR A 66 8.46 -16.31 -3.85
CA TYR A 66 8.63 -16.24 -2.38
C TYR A 66 8.21 -14.91 -1.79
N SER A 67 8.17 -13.83 -2.56
CA SER A 67 7.96 -12.51 -1.98
C SER A 67 7.02 -11.62 -2.79
N CYS A 68 6.18 -10.91 -2.04
CA CYS A 68 5.30 -9.88 -2.55
C CYS A 68 5.59 -8.55 -1.88
N GLU A 69 5.11 -7.48 -2.48
CA GLU A 69 5.23 -6.13 -1.96
C GLU A 69 3.86 -5.45 -2.01
N ILE A 70 3.52 -4.75 -0.93
CA ILE A 70 2.42 -3.79 -1.01
C ILE A 70 2.93 -2.66 -1.87
N TYR A 71 2.50 -2.65 -3.13
CA TYR A 71 3.00 -1.69 -4.12
C TYR A 71 2.49 -0.29 -3.84
N VAL A 72 1.19 -0.18 -3.60
CA VAL A 72 0.56 1.07 -3.22
C VAL A 72 -0.73 0.77 -2.47
N MET A 73 -1.03 1.56 -1.45
CA MET A 73 -2.33 1.54 -0.79
C MET A 73 -2.71 2.97 -0.41
N GLY A 74 -3.98 3.22 -0.38
CA GLY A 74 -4.51 4.50 0.04
C GLY A 74 -5.88 4.34 0.66
N ILE A 75 -6.16 5.17 1.68
CA ILE A 75 -7.45 5.24 2.34
C ILE A 75 -7.78 6.71 2.47
N LYS A 76 -8.95 7.12 2.02
CA LYS A 76 -9.38 8.51 2.14
C LYS A 76 -9.32 8.97 3.59
N GLU A 77 -8.84 10.17 3.81
CA GLU A 77 -8.47 10.64 5.16
C GLU A 77 -9.62 10.57 6.17
N GLU A 78 -10.84 10.89 5.74
CA GLU A 78 -12.03 10.81 6.59
C GLU A 78 -12.37 9.39 7.05
N TYR A 79 -11.75 8.38 6.44
CA TYR A 79 -11.94 6.97 6.80
C TYR A 79 -10.74 6.37 7.54
N HIS A 80 -9.75 7.18 7.91
CA HIS A 80 -8.61 6.71 8.69
C HIS A 80 -9.08 6.29 10.11
N ARG A 81 -8.32 5.36 10.72
CA ARG A 81 -8.56 4.84 12.07
C ARG A 81 -9.88 4.09 12.25
N LYS A 82 -10.40 3.50 11.18
CA LYS A 82 -11.63 2.69 11.19
C LYS A 82 -11.39 1.22 10.91
N GLY A 83 -10.13 0.77 10.95
CA GLY A 83 -9.77 -0.62 10.71
C GLY A 83 -9.67 -1.03 9.25
N ILE A 84 -9.85 -0.09 8.31
CA ILE A 84 -9.81 -0.39 6.87
C ILE A 84 -8.41 -0.82 6.44
N GLY A 85 -7.38 -0.12 6.93
CA GLY A 85 -6.00 -0.47 6.63
C GLY A 85 -5.65 -1.89 7.08
N ALA A 86 -6.06 -2.25 8.29
CA ALA A 86 -5.83 -3.60 8.82
C ALA A 86 -6.52 -4.65 7.96
N ALA A 87 -7.75 -4.39 7.50
CA ALA A 87 -8.49 -5.32 6.64
C ALA A 87 -7.79 -5.50 5.28
N LEU A 88 -7.27 -4.42 4.70
CA LEU A 88 -6.53 -4.46 3.44
C LEU A 88 -5.21 -5.23 3.58
N ILE A 89 -4.48 -5.03 4.68
CA ILE A 89 -3.26 -5.81 4.96
C ILE A 89 -3.60 -7.29 5.11
N GLN A 90 -4.70 -7.59 5.79
CA GLN A 90 -5.10 -8.99 6.01
C GLN A 90 -5.39 -9.73 4.71
N VAL A 91 -6.09 -9.10 3.75
CA VAL A 91 -6.32 -9.79 2.46
C VAL A 91 -5.03 -10.04 1.70
N CYS A 92 -4.03 -9.17 1.84
CA CYS A 92 -2.71 -9.41 1.26
C CYS A 92 -1.99 -10.58 1.93
N CYS A 93 -2.08 -10.68 3.26
CA CYS A 93 -1.53 -11.83 3.99
C CYS A 93 -2.22 -13.13 3.57
N ASP A 94 -3.55 -13.11 3.42
CA ASP A 94 -4.30 -14.28 2.97
C ASP A 94 -3.89 -14.70 1.55
N PHE A 95 -3.75 -13.75 0.66
CA PHE A 95 -3.25 -14.02 -0.70
C PHE A 95 -1.85 -14.65 -0.65
N CYS A 96 -0.97 -14.12 0.18
CA CYS A 96 0.38 -14.66 0.32
C CYS A 96 0.34 -16.11 0.82
N LYS A 97 -0.48 -16.41 1.83
CA LYS A 97 -0.63 -17.78 2.33
C LYS A 97 -1.15 -18.73 1.25
N GLU A 98 -2.18 -18.32 0.53
CA GLU A 98 -2.78 -19.13 -0.53
C GLU A 98 -1.82 -19.42 -1.68
N ASN A 99 -0.85 -18.54 -1.91
CA ASN A 99 0.11 -18.64 -3.00
C ASN A 99 1.52 -19.06 -2.53
N SER A 100 1.64 -19.51 -1.30
CA SER A 100 2.91 -19.96 -0.69
C SER A 100 4.01 -18.89 -0.70
N ILE A 101 3.62 -17.64 -0.58
CA ILE A 101 4.54 -16.51 -0.45
C ILE A 101 5.01 -16.44 1.00
N GLU A 102 6.32 -16.25 1.19
CA GLU A 102 6.95 -16.30 2.52
C GLU A 102 7.18 -14.92 3.14
N SER A 103 7.31 -13.90 2.30
CA SER A 103 7.62 -12.54 2.76
C SER A 103 6.74 -11.50 2.08
N LEU A 104 6.28 -10.55 2.87
CA LEU A 104 5.56 -9.38 2.39
C LEU A 104 6.35 -8.14 2.78
N GLN A 105 6.66 -7.28 1.81
CA GLN A 105 7.39 -6.05 2.08
C GLN A 105 6.58 -4.82 1.73
N VAL A 106 6.99 -3.69 2.29
CA VAL A 106 6.45 -2.38 1.93
C VAL A 106 7.58 -1.37 1.94
N LYS A 107 7.54 -0.40 1.01
CA LYS A 107 8.46 0.73 0.96
C LYS A 107 7.75 1.97 1.46
N THR A 108 8.38 2.71 2.36
CA THR A 108 7.81 3.92 2.92
C THR A 108 8.92 4.95 3.17
N LEU A 109 8.54 6.18 3.49
CA LEU A 109 9.51 7.23 3.77
C LEU A 109 10.16 7.00 5.14
N ASP A 110 11.51 7.01 5.18
CA ASP A 110 12.26 6.79 6.41
C ASP A 110 12.09 7.94 7.41
N GLU A 111 12.28 7.63 8.70
CA GLU A 111 12.14 8.62 9.79
C GLU A 111 13.17 9.74 9.74
N SER A 112 14.26 9.58 8.98
CA SER A 112 15.24 10.65 8.76
C SER A 112 14.62 11.84 8.01
N ASN A 113 13.50 11.63 7.32
CA ASN A 113 12.63 12.71 6.84
C ASN A 113 11.53 12.91 7.88
N PRO A 114 11.40 14.12 8.47
CA PRO A 114 10.48 14.34 9.60
C PRO A 114 9.02 14.58 9.22
N ASP A 115 8.57 14.10 8.07
CA ASP A 115 7.18 14.26 7.63
C ASP A 115 6.22 13.58 8.62
N PRO A 116 5.27 14.34 9.23
CA PRO A 116 4.36 13.76 10.23
C PRO A 116 3.35 12.77 9.67
N SER A 117 2.97 12.90 8.41
CA SER A 117 2.03 11.97 7.77
C SER A 117 2.66 10.59 7.62
N TYR A 118 3.93 10.54 7.20
CA TYR A 118 4.65 9.27 7.07
C TYR A 118 5.07 8.69 8.42
N ALA A 119 5.23 9.51 9.45
CA ALA A 119 5.44 9.00 10.80
C ALA A 119 4.25 8.12 11.24
N LYS A 120 3.03 8.57 10.97
CA LYS A 120 1.81 7.79 11.25
C LYS A 120 1.77 6.51 10.41
N THR A 121 2.18 6.59 9.16
CA THR A 121 2.23 5.44 8.26
C THR A 121 3.19 4.37 8.78
N ARG A 122 4.40 4.77 9.23
CA ARG A 122 5.36 3.83 9.80
C ARG A 122 4.82 3.14 11.05
N GLU A 123 4.16 3.88 11.92
CA GLU A 123 3.55 3.30 13.13
C GLU A 123 2.43 2.31 12.78
N PHE A 124 1.63 2.64 11.76
CA PHE A 124 0.62 1.71 11.25
C PHE A 124 1.24 0.39 10.79
N TYR A 125 2.29 0.45 9.97
CA TYR A 125 2.94 -0.78 9.50
C TYR A 125 3.55 -1.59 10.64
N LYS A 126 4.17 -0.93 11.62
CA LYS A 126 4.69 -1.63 12.80
C LYS A 126 3.58 -2.33 13.57
N ALA A 127 2.44 -1.67 13.74
CA ALA A 127 1.29 -2.25 14.41
C ALA A 127 0.72 -3.46 13.66
N MET A 128 0.85 -3.48 12.33
CA MET A 128 0.42 -4.62 11.50
C MET A 128 1.40 -5.78 11.51
N GLY A 129 2.59 -5.61 12.08
CA GLY A 129 3.59 -6.67 12.19
C GLY A 129 4.80 -6.50 11.28
N PHE A 130 4.89 -5.41 10.54
CA PHE A 130 6.08 -5.11 9.74
C PHE A 130 7.21 -4.65 10.64
N ARG A 131 8.44 -4.96 10.23
CA ARG A 131 9.66 -4.52 10.91
C ARG A 131 10.61 -3.88 9.91
N PRO A 132 11.33 -2.81 10.31
CA PRO A 132 12.34 -2.21 9.43
C PRO A 132 13.38 -3.24 9.00
N LEU A 133 13.66 -3.28 7.71
CA LEU A 133 14.73 -4.10 7.15
C LEU A 133 15.98 -3.27 6.89
N GLU A 134 15.83 -2.21 6.08
CA GLU A 134 16.95 -1.36 5.70
C GLU A 134 16.45 -0.05 5.09
N CYS A 135 17.21 1.04 5.30
CA CYS A 135 16.94 2.32 4.66
C CYS A 135 17.87 2.50 3.46
N PHE A 136 17.30 2.79 2.30
CA PHE A 136 18.02 3.02 1.05
C PHE A 136 17.92 4.49 0.67
N THR A 137 19.06 5.19 0.66
CA THR A 137 19.09 6.63 0.37
C THR A 137 19.12 6.95 -1.13
N GLU A 138 19.40 5.95 -1.97
CA GLU A 138 19.54 6.13 -3.42
C GLU A 138 18.42 5.48 -4.24
N LEU A 139 17.52 4.70 -3.61
CA LEU A 139 16.46 4.00 -4.32
C LEU A 139 15.43 4.96 -4.91
N TRP A 140 15.06 5.99 -4.16
CA TRP A 140 14.19 7.08 -4.62
C TRP A 140 15.06 8.30 -4.94
N ASP A 141 15.32 9.16 -3.95
CA ASP A 141 16.25 10.29 -4.07
C ASP A 141 16.74 10.72 -2.68
N ALA A 142 17.70 11.64 -2.64
CA ALA A 142 18.33 12.07 -1.40
C ALA A 142 17.36 12.73 -0.40
N SER A 143 16.31 13.38 -0.92
CA SER A 143 15.29 14.03 -0.08
C SER A 143 14.24 13.03 0.42
N ASN A 144 14.16 11.86 -0.20
CA ASN A 144 13.18 10.83 0.12
C ASN A 144 13.86 9.48 0.35
N PRO A 145 14.52 9.31 1.51
CA PRO A 145 15.14 8.02 1.84
C PRO A 145 14.06 6.95 2.00
N CYS A 146 14.30 5.80 1.37
CA CYS A 146 13.33 4.71 1.32
C CYS A 146 13.60 3.69 2.41
N LEU A 147 12.65 3.54 3.34
CA LEU A 147 12.67 2.47 4.33
C LEU A 147 11.92 1.27 3.78
N ILE A 148 12.60 0.12 3.70
CA ILE A 148 11.94 -1.14 3.41
C ILE A 148 11.57 -1.80 4.73
N MET A 149 10.29 -2.15 4.88
CA MET A 149 9.80 -2.90 6.03
C MET A 149 9.32 -4.27 5.55
N ILE A 150 9.46 -5.28 6.39
CA ILE A 150 9.18 -6.66 6.02
C ILE A 150 8.33 -7.37 7.08
N MET A 151 7.48 -8.26 6.61
CA MET A 151 6.69 -9.17 7.44
C MET A 151 6.88 -10.59 6.92
N HIS A 152 7.16 -11.54 7.82
CA HIS A 152 7.16 -12.94 7.47
C HIS A 152 5.72 -13.48 7.50
N ILE A 153 5.39 -14.28 6.50
CA ILE A 153 4.06 -14.88 6.39
C ILE A 153 4.10 -16.26 7.02
N ASP A 154 3.30 -16.47 8.03
CA ASP A 154 3.18 -17.78 8.70
C ASP A 154 2.40 -18.75 7.81
N LYS A 155 2.88 -19.97 7.76
CA LYS A 155 2.24 -21.05 6.98
C LYS A 155 0.98 -21.59 7.66
#